data_f57530f23533ac5d85a8210cf5f24d96
#
_entry.id   f57530f23533ac5d85a8210cf5f24d96
#
_cell.length_a   1.000
_cell.length_b   1.000
_cell.length_c   1.000
_cell.angle_alpha   90.00
_cell.angle_beta   90.00
_cell.angle_gamma   90.00
#
_symmetry.space_group_name_H-M   'P 1'
#
loop_
_entity.id
_entity.type
_entity.pdbx_description
1 polymer ?
#
loop_
_entity_poly.entity_id
_entity_poly.type
_entity_poly.pdbx_seq_one_letter_code
_entity_poly.pdbx_strand_id
1 'polypeptide(L)'
;QAANDRYLARIGPQPPPPPTEEPSDLGAPVHTSLRRQFSTIVRRQARLIVSDRAYFFFLAVLPFIMGVLSLAVPGDVGFGKPDPMGGSPNEPGQILVFLNVGAVFMGTALTIRDLIGERPIFRREQAVGLSTTAYLLAKVCVYTLFAVLQSAIMVSIVVWGKGGPTEGAVALGNPSVELFATIAATCVASANLGLLLSAVAKSNEQIMPLLVVAIMSQLVFSGGMVPVTNRVVLDQMSWFTPARWGFAASASTVDLINQVPGPLTPKDRWWKHQASSWWFDMAMLLGLSVLYLGFVRWKIRLKAA
;
A
#
# COMPACT_ATOMS: atom_id res chain seq x y z
N GLN A 1 -62.07 12.21 19.44
CA GLN A 1 -62.54 13.53 18.93
C GLN A 1 -62.60 14.55 20.05
N ALA A 2 -63.37 14.37 21.16
CA ALA A 2 -63.48 15.31 22.25
C ALA A 2 -62.16 15.72 22.97
N ALA A 3 -61.09 14.90 22.95
CA ALA A 3 -59.83 15.26 23.54
C ALA A 3 -59.01 16.15 22.58
N ASN A 4 -59.10 15.92 21.27
CA ASN A 4 -58.48 16.72 20.24
C ASN A 4 -59.08 18.11 20.12
N ASP A 5 -60.42 18.18 20.24
CA ASP A 5 -61.18 19.45 20.23
C ASP A 5 -60.84 20.34 21.44
N ARG A 6 -60.62 19.75 22.63
CA ARG A 6 -60.15 20.47 23.82
C ARG A 6 -58.72 20.96 23.70
N TYR A 7 -57.85 20.21 22.99
CA TYR A 7 -56.47 20.59 22.72
C TYR A 7 -56.41 21.78 21.76
N LEU A 8 -57.21 21.73 20.66
CA LEU A 8 -57.30 22.81 19.67
C LEU A 8 -57.86 24.08 20.24
N ALA A 9 -58.89 23.97 21.13
CA ALA A 9 -59.47 25.12 21.84
C ALA A 9 -58.50 25.80 22.82
N ARG A 10 -57.49 25.11 23.32
CA ARG A 10 -56.42 25.66 24.20
C ARG A 10 -55.30 26.39 23.46
N ILE A 11 -55.02 26.03 22.21
CA ILE A 11 -53.90 26.61 21.47
C ILE A 11 -54.29 27.91 20.76
N GLY A 12 -55.58 28.18 20.62
CA GLY A 12 -56.07 29.32 19.83
C GLY A 12 -55.85 29.15 18.34
N PRO A 13 -56.30 30.09 17.50
CA PRO A 13 -56.02 30.04 16.07
C PRO A 13 -54.53 30.09 15.82
N GLN A 14 -54.00 29.03 15.21
CA GLN A 14 -52.59 29.00 14.81
C GLN A 14 -52.31 30.17 13.86
N PRO A 15 -51.23 30.92 14.08
CA PRO A 15 -50.82 31.92 13.11
C PRO A 15 -50.66 31.26 11.74
N PRO A 16 -51.01 31.94 10.65
CA PRO A 16 -50.84 31.39 9.31
C PRO A 16 -49.39 30.92 9.16
N PRO A 17 -49.15 29.75 8.52
CA PRO A 17 -47.80 29.27 8.28
C PRO A 17 -47.00 30.39 7.60
N PRO A 18 -45.74 30.61 7.98
CA PRO A 18 -44.91 31.60 7.31
C PRO A 18 -44.97 31.38 5.81
N PRO A 19 -44.97 32.44 4.99
CA PRO A 19 -45.02 32.30 3.54
C PRO A 19 -43.94 31.26 3.17
N THR A 20 -44.35 30.24 2.43
CA THR A 20 -43.41 29.27 1.90
C THR A 20 -42.40 30.07 1.05
N GLU A 21 -41.22 30.30 1.57
CA GLU A 21 -40.15 30.88 0.78
C GLU A 21 -40.06 30.04 -0.50
N GLU A 22 -40.29 30.65 -1.65
CA GLU A 22 -40.09 30.01 -2.93
C GLU A 22 -38.65 29.43 -2.89
N PRO A 23 -38.45 28.15 -3.24
CA PRO A 23 -37.15 27.58 -3.17
C PRO A 23 -36.21 28.52 -3.95
N SER A 24 -35.33 29.21 -3.21
CA SER A 24 -34.32 30.08 -3.79
C SER A 24 -33.66 29.29 -4.90
N ASP A 25 -33.66 29.84 -6.12
CA ASP A 25 -32.95 29.21 -7.25
C ASP A 25 -31.49 29.00 -6.83
N LEU A 26 -31.16 27.79 -6.40
CA LEU A 26 -29.83 27.42 -5.93
C LEU A 26 -28.80 27.47 -7.05
N GLY A 27 -29.20 27.96 -8.22
CA GLY A 27 -28.35 28.02 -9.41
C GLY A 27 -28.10 26.63 -10.00
N ALA A 28 -27.55 26.59 -11.19
CA ALA A 28 -27.16 25.33 -11.81
C ALA A 28 -26.10 24.61 -10.92
N PRO A 29 -26.21 23.28 -10.73
CA PRO A 29 -25.28 22.53 -9.91
C PRO A 29 -23.86 22.83 -10.37
N VAL A 30 -23.02 23.34 -9.45
CA VAL A 30 -21.63 23.68 -9.73
C VAL A 30 -20.90 22.37 -10.03
N HIS A 31 -20.78 22.03 -11.31
CA HIS A 31 -19.94 20.93 -11.75
C HIS A 31 -18.47 21.28 -11.46
N THR A 32 -18.00 20.96 -10.27
CA THR A 32 -16.59 21.14 -9.93
C THR A 32 -15.75 20.23 -10.81
N SER A 33 -14.78 20.81 -11.52
CA SER A 33 -13.92 20.03 -12.40
C SER A 33 -13.19 18.94 -11.64
N LEU A 34 -12.95 17.77 -12.27
CA LEU A 34 -12.22 16.64 -11.67
C LEU A 34 -10.87 17.08 -11.08
N ARG A 35 -10.20 18.06 -11.72
CA ARG A 35 -8.92 18.60 -11.23
C ARG A 35 -9.06 19.36 -9.91
N ARG A 36 -10.13 20.12 -9.72
CA ARG A 36 -10.41 20.81 -8.44
C ARG A 36 -10.73 19.81 -7.34
N GLN A 37 -11.57 18.82 -7.63
CA GLN A 37 -11.88 17.74 -6.69
C GLN A 37 -10.60 17.01 -6.27
N PHE A 38 -9.77 16.59 -7.23
CA PHE A 38 -8.49 15.93 -6.97
C PHE A 38 -7.57 16.77 -6.06
N SER A 39 -7.30 18.03 -6.43
CA SER A 39 -6.42 18.92 -5.65
C SER A 39 -6.93 19.15 -4.23
N THR A 40 -8.24 19.34 -4.06
CA THR A 40 -8.85 19.52 -2.73
C THR A 40 -8.70 18.28 -1.86
N ILE A 41 -8.93 17.09 -2.44
CA ILE A 41 -8.82 15.83 -1.71
C ILE A 41 -7.36 15.53 -1.35
N VAL A 42 -6.40 15.76 -2.25
CA VAL A 42 -4.97 15.60 -1.97
C VAL A 42 -4.56 16.44 -0.76
N ARG A 43 -4.92 17.73 -0.74
CA ARG A 43 -4.61 18.62 0.38
C ARG A 43 -5.29 18.18 1.68
N ARG A 44 -6.55 17.75 1.60
CA ARG A 44 -7.30 17.21 2.75
C ARG A 44 -6.62 15.97 3.29
N GLN A 45 -6.28 15.01 2.43
CA GLN A 45 -5.66 13.76 2.83
C GLN A 45 -4.28 13.97 3.48
N ALA A 46 -3.44 14.79 2.86
CA ALA A 46 -2.13 15.13 3.43
C ALA A 46 -2.28 15.80 4.81
N ARG A 47 -3.23 16.73 4.95
CA ARG A 47 -3.50 17.41 6.22
C ARG A 47 -4.03 16.45 7.29
N LEU A 48 -4.90 15.52 6.93
CA LEU A 48 -5.44 14.52 7.87
C LEU A 48 -4.32 13.63 8.42
N ILE A 49 -3.41 13.15 7.58
CA ILE A 49 -2.27 12.32 8.02
C ILE A 49 -1.37 13.11 8.97
N VAL A 50 -1.03 14.36 8.63
CA VAL A 50 -0.11 15.19 9.46
C VAL A 50 -0.79 15.68 10.74
N SER A 51 -2.11 15.88 10.76
CA SER A 51 -2.86 16.35 11.93
C SER A 51 -3.01 15.28 13.01
N ASP A 52 -3.07 14.02 12.63
CA ASP A 52 -3.03 12.89 13.58
C ASP A 52 -1.58 12.62 14.00
N ARG A 53 -1.15 13.31 15.05
CA ARG A 53 0.24 13.26 15.54
C ARG A 53 0.72 11.85 15.88
N ALA A 54 -0.15 11.03 16.48
CA ALA A 54 0.21 9.67 16.87
C ALA A 54 0.42 8.78 15.64
N TYR A 55 -0.50 8.87 14.70
CA TYR A 55 -0.41 8.13 13.45
C TYR A 55 0.77 8.61 12.59
N PHE A 56 0.95 9.91 12.44
CA PHE A 56 2.09 10.49 11.70
C PHE A 56 3.43 10.06 12.30
N PHE A 57 3.58 10.12 13.65
CA PHE A 57 4.78 9.66 14.34
C PHE A 57 5.04 8.18 14.10
N PHE A 58 4.01 7.34 14.19
CA PHE A 58 4.12 5.92 13.88
C PHE A 58 4.63 5.69 12.43
N LEU A 59 4.04 6.38 11.45
CA LEU A 59 4.45 6.28 10.05
C LEU A 59 5.89 6.78 9.82
N ALA A 60 6.30 7.84 10.53
CA ALA A 60 7.63 8.41 10.40
C ALA A 60 8.71 7.51 11.01
N VAL A 61 8.42 6.85 12.13
CA VAL A 61 9.38 5.97 12.83
C VAL A 61 9.50 4.60 12.17
N LEU A 62 8.44 4.13 11.52
CA LEU A 62 8.37 2.79 10.97
C LEU A 62 9.52 2.43 10.00
N PRO A 63 9.92 3.27 9.03
CA PRO A 63 11.03 2.96 8.13
C PRO A 63 12.38 2.84 8.85
N PHE A 64 12.57 3.57 9.94
CA PHE A 64 13.79 3.43 10.78
C PHE A 64 13.81 2.08 11.47
N ILE A 65 12.68 1.66 12.06
CA ILE A 65 12.56 0.33 12.69
C ILE A 65 12.85 -0.78 11.68
N MET A 66 12.22 -0.72 10.49
CA MET A 66 12.39 -1.74 9.46
C MET A 66 13.81 -1.73 8.88
N GLY A 67 14.41 -0.56 8.70
CA GLY A 67 15.80 -0.43 8.27
C GLY A 67 16.79 -1.00 9.29
N VAL A 68 16.66 -0.63 10.54
CA VAL A 68 17.50 -1.14 11.64
C VAL A 68 17.32 -2.66 11.81
N LEU A 69 16.10 -3.17 11.71
CA LEU A 69 15.84 -4.60 11.77
C LEU A 69 16.56 -5.38 10.65
N SER A 70 16.68 -4.79 9.46
CA SER A 70 17.46 -5.38 8.37
C SER A 70 18.96 -5.42 8.68
N LEU A 71 19.49 -4.48 9.49
CA LEU A 71 20.89 -4.49 9.95
C LEU A 71 21.16 -5.59 10.99
N ALA A 72 20.14 -6.09 11.67
CA ALA A 72 20.27 -7.17 12.65
C ALA A 72 20.55 -8.54 11.99
N VAL A 73 20.48 -8.65 10.67
CA VAL A 73 20.88 -9.86 9.94
C VAL A 73 22.35 -10.12 10.22
N PRO A 74 22.71 -11.33 10.72
CA PRO A 74 24.08 -11.66 11.01
C PRO A 74 24.92 -11.78 9.73
N GLY A 75 26.18 -11.30 9.79
CA GLY A 75 27.14 -11.31 8.69
C GLY A 75 27.69 -9.91 8.40
N ASP A 76 28.85 -9.88 7.76
CA ASP A 76 29.63 -8.66 7.50
C ASP A 76 29.79 -8.38 5.99
N VAL A 77 29.21 -9.22 5.14
CA VAL A 77 29.36 -9.15 3.69
C VAL A 77 28.26 -8.32 3.03
N GLY A 78 27.13 -8.15 3.71
CA GLY A 78 25.97 -7.39 3.21
C GLY A 78 25.38 -8.02 1.95
N PHE A 79 25.40 -7.28 0.84
CA PHE A 79 24.95 -7.77 -0.47
C PHE A 79 26.08 -8.38 -1.31
N GLY A 80 27.28 -8.60 -0.74
CA GLY A 80 28.36 -9.29 -1.40
C GLY A 80 28.24 -10.81 -1.35
N LYS A 81 29.24 -11.50 -1.88
CA LYS A 81 29.28 -12.97 -1.91
C LYS A 81 29.72 -13.52 -0.55
N PRO A 82 28.85 -14.18 0.21
CA PRO A 82 29.20 -14.74 1.50
C PRO A 82 30.08 -16.00 1.35
N ASP A 83 30.86 -16.31 2.38
CA ASP A 83 31.56 -17.58 2.46
C ASP A 83 30.53 -18.71 2.67
N PRO A 84 30.51 -19.73 1.80
CA PRO A 84 29.59 -20.87 1.93
C PRO A 84 29.79 -21.68 3.23
N MET A 85 31.02 -21.64 3.80
CA MET A 85 31.36 -22.31 5.07
C MET A 85 31.31 -21.35 6.26
N GLY A 86 30.98 -20.07 6.04
CA GLY A 86 30.89 -19.04 7.07
C GLY A 86 29.63 -19.13 7.92
N GLY A 87 29.56 -18.27 8.95
CA GLY A 87 28.43 -18.22 9.89
C GLY A 87 27.11 -17.72 9.28
N SER A 88 27.15 -17.08 8.11
CA SER A 88 25.96 -16.47 7.46
C SER A 88 25.98 -16.66 5.93
N PRO A 89 25.84 -17.91 5.44
CA PRO A 89 26.00 -18.21 4.01
C PRO A 89 24.86 -17.63 3.12
N ASN A 90 23.77 -17.13 3.70
CA ASN A 90 22.64 -16.54 2.98
C ASN A 90 22.31 -15.10 3.48
N GLU A 91 23.33 -14.35 3.87
CA GLU A 91 23.15 -12.96 4.34
C GLU A 91 22.40 -12.08 3.33
N PRO A 92 22.78 -12.02 2.02
CA PRO A 92 22.07 -11.17 1.05
C PRO A 92 20.58 -11.52 0.94
N GLY A 93 20.26 -12.81 0.90
CA GLY A 93 18.88 -13.27 0.83
C GLY A 93 18.05 -12.86 2.06
N GLN A 94 18.62 -12.95 3.25
CA GLN A 94 17.97 -12.55 4.48
C GLN A 94 17.73 -11.04 4.54
N ILE A 95 18.70 -10.22 4.13
CA ILE A 95 18.55 -8.76 4.03
C ILE A 95 17.40 -8.42 3.08
N LEU A 96 17.33 -9.06 1.91
CA LEU A 96 16.26 -8.85 0.95
C LEU A 96 14.88 -9.26 1.50
N VAL A 97 14.80 -10.34 2.29
CA VAL A 97 13.56 -10.74 2.96
C VAL A 97 13.09 -9.63 3.89
N PHE A 98 13.97 -9.11 4.75
CA PHE A 98 13.60 -8.03 5.68
C PHE A 98 13.19 -6.74 4.96
N LEU A 99 13.90 -6.34 3.90
CA LEU A 99 13.56 -5.18 3.09
C LEU A 99 12.16 -5.34 2.44
N ASN A 100 11.88 -6.51 1.87
CA ASN A 100 10.59 -6.74 1.23
C ASN A 100 9.45 -6.84 2.26
N VAL A 101 9.65 -7.54 3.37
CA VAL A 101 8.67 -7.60 4.46
C VAL A 101 8.43 -6.21 5.04
N GLY A 102 9.48 -5.41 5.22
CA GLY A 102 9.38 -4.02 5.65
C GLY A 102 8.55 -3.18 4.68
N ALA A 103 8.82 -3.28 3.37
CA ALA A 103 8.05 -2.58 2.33
C ALA A 103 6.57 -2.98 2.33
N VAL A 104 6.28 -4.28 2.43
CA VAL A 104 4.91 -4.79 2.51
C VAL A 104 4.20 -4.29 3.76
N PHE A 105 4.87 -4.37 4.90
CA PHE A 105 4.30 -3.91 6.17
C PHE A 105 4.01 -2.41 6.15
N MET A 106 4.99 -1.58 5.77
CA MET A 106 4.85 -0.14 5.67
C MET A 106 3.71 0.25 4.73
N GLY A 107 3.69 -0.29 3.51
CA GLY A 107 2.67 0.00 2.52
C GLY A 107 1.27 -0.39 3.00
N THR A 108 1.09 -1.60 3.51
CA THR A 108 -0.21 -2.09 3.96
C THR A 108 -0.69 -1.33 5.20
N ALA A 109 0.19 -1.10 6.19
CA ALA A 109 -0.15 -0.36 7.41
C ALA A 109 -0.57 1.09 7.14
N LEU A 110 0.04 1.72 6.11
CA LEU A 110 -0.26 3.08 5.68
C LEU A 110 -1.73 3.26 5.23
N THR A 111 -2.39 2.23 4.74
CA THR A 111 -3.67 2.41 4.02
C THR A 111 -4.82 1.55 4.52
N ILE A 112 -4.54 0.52 5.32
CA ILE A 112 -5.53 -0.51 5.67
C ILE A 112 -6.73 0.04 6.46
N ARG A 113 -6.57 1.14 7.20
CA ARG A 113 -7.65 1.78 7.98
C ARG A 113 -8.39 2.88 7.22
N ASP A 114 -7.86 3.32 6.09
CA ASP A 114 -8.23 4.58 5.45
C ASP A 114 -9.67 4.58 4.93
N LEU A 115 -10.01 3.67 4.02
CA LEU A 115 -11.32 3.67 3.37
C LEU A 115 -12.46 3.28 4.31
N ILE A 116 -12.20 2.42 5.29
CA ILE A 116 -13.25 2.00 6.24
C ILE A 116 -13.56 3.13 7.22
N GLY A 117 -12.54 3.88 7.67
CA GLY A 117 -12.71 5.02 8.56
C GLY A 117 -13.49 6.16 7.93
N GLU A 118 -13.26 6.43 6.64
CA GLU A 118 -13.93 7.52 5.92
C GLU A 118 -15.22 7.12 5.20
N ARG A 119 -15.62 5.85 5.24
CA ARG A 119 -16.77 5.33 4.48
C ARG A 119 -18.06 6.14 4.63
N PRO A 120 -18.49 6.59 5.83
CA PRO A 120 -19.71 7.37 5.99
C PRO A 120 -19.59 8.75 5.33
N ILE A 121 -18.43 9.40 5.47
CA ILE A 121 -18.15 10.72 4.90
C ILE A 121 -18.13 10.63 3.38
N PHE A 122 -17.38 9.68 2.85
CA PHE A 122 -17.28 9.46 1.41
C PHE A 122 -18.63 9.22 0.73
N ARG A 123 -19.51 8.42 1.35
CA ARG A 123 -20.86 8.18 0.81
C ARG A 123 -21.71 9.46 0.73
N ARG A 124 -21.61 10.35 1.72
CA ARG A 124 -22.31 11.65 1.72
C ARG A 124 -21.73 12.56 0.61
N GLU A 125 -20.43 12.67 0.53
CA GLU A 125 -19.75 13.47 -0.51
C GLU A 125 -20.04 12.94 -1.92
N GLN A 126 -20.14 11.62 -2.07
CA GLN A 126 -20.48 10.98 -3.34
C GLN A 126 -21.92 11.30 -3.77
N ALA A 127 -22.87 11.35 -2.82
CA ALA A 127 -24.26 11.73 -3.09
C ALA A 127 -24.40 13.17 -3.60
N VAL A 128 -23.49 14.08 -3.22
CA VAL A 128 -23.48 15.48 -3.70
C VAL A 128 -22.55 15.71 -4.89
N GLY A 129 -22.08 14.63 -5.54
CA GLY A 129 -21.35 14.70 -6.83
C GLY A 129 -19.84 14.52 -6.77
N LEU A 130 -19.27 14.02 -5.66
CA LEU A 130 -17.85 13.66 -5.61
C LEU A 130 -17.56 12.48 -6.53
N SER A 131 -16.59 12.65 -7.44
CA SER A 131 -16.12 11.59 -8.32
C SER A 131 -15.31 10.55 -7.56
N THR A 132 -15.76 9.28 -7.63
CA THR A 132 -15.03 8.12 -7.07
C THR A 132 -13.60 8.02 -7.59
N THR A 133 -13.39 8.34 -8.87
CA THR A 133 -12.05 8.29 -9.49
C THR A 133 -11.14 9.39 -8.95
N ALA A 134 -11.64 10.64 -8.83
CA ALA A 134 -10.85 11.74 -8.27
C ALA A 134 -10.48 11.46 -6.81
N TYR A 135 -11.40 10.92 -6.03
CA TYR A 135 -11.16 10.51 -4.65
C TYR A 135 -10.07 9.44 -4.53
N LEU A 136 -10.19 8.35 -5.29
CA LEU A 136 -9.23 7.25 -5.24
C LEU A 136 -7.85 7.67 -5.73
N LEU A 137 -7.77 8.39 -6.87
CA LEU A 137 -6.48 8.87 -7.41
C LEU A 137 -5.78 9.83 -6.44
N ALA A 138 -6.53 10.71 -5.77
CA ALA A 138 -5.95 11.63 -4.79
C ALA A 138 -5.32 10.88 -3.62
N LYS A 139 -5.99 9.85 -3.10
CA LYS A 139 -5.46 9.00 -2.04
C LYS A 139 -4.22 8.23 -2.49
N VAL A 140 -4.29 7.59 -3.66
CA VAL A 140 -3.15 6.86 -4.23
C VAL A 140 -1.93 7.78 -4.39
N CYS A 141 -2.12 9.01 -4.88
CA CYS A 141 -1.04 9.99 -5.05
C CYS A 141 -0.36 10.30 -3.70
N VAL A 142 -1.14 10.59 -2.66
CA VAL A 142 -0.60 10.91 -1.33
C VAL A 142 0.13 9.69 -0.74
N TYR A 143 -0.49 8.52 -0.79
CA TYR A 143 0.11 7.30 -0.23
C TYR A 143 1.34 6.83 -1.01
N THR A 144 1.38 7.02 -2.33
CA THR A 144 2.58 6.77 -3.13
C THR A 144 3.74 7.65 -2.67
N LEU A 145 3.49 8.94 -2.40
CA LEU A 145 4.53 9.83 -1.90
C LEU A 145 5.07 9.35 -0.55
N PHE A 146 4.20 9.00 0.40
CA PHE A 146 4.63 8.46 1.69
C PHE A 146 5.38 7.14 1.55
N ALA A 147 4.90 6.22 0.73
CA ALA A 147 5.53 4.93 0.47
C ALA A 147 6.95 5.08 -0.11
N VAL A 148 7.11 6.00 -1.06
CA VAL A 148 8.43 6.31 -1.66
C VAL A 148 9.38 6.91 -0.62
N LEU A 149 8.91 7.87 0.20
CA LEU A 149 9.73 8.47 1.25
C LEU A 149 10.15 7.45 2.32
N GLN A 150 9.23 6.62 2.77
CA GLN A 150 9.52 5.54 3.73
C GLN A 150 10.53 4.54 3.18
N SER A 151 10.37 4.13 1.92
CA SER A 151 11.29 3.23 1.24
C SER A 151 12.67 3.85 1.06
N ALA A 152 12.76 5.15 0.76
CA ALA A 152 14.03 5.86 0.66
C ALA A 152 14.78 5.84 1.99
N ILE A 153 14.11 6.12 3.11
CA ILE A 153 14.71 6.07 4.44
C ILE A 153 15.20 4.65 4.76
N MET A 154 14.33 3.65 4.59
CA MET A 154 14.66 2.26 4.91
C MET A 154 15.85 1.74 4.10
N VAL A 155 15.84 1.92 2.76
CA VAL A 155 16.92 1.45 1.90
C VAL A 155 18.22 2.22 2.18
N SER A 156 18.16 3.53 2.44
CA SER A 156 19.34 4.33 2.80
C SER A 156 20.02 3.80 4.06
N ILE A 157 19.25 3.44 5.09
CA ILE A 157 19.78 2.85 6.33
C ILE A 157 20.50 1.53 6.03
N VAL A 158 19.88 0.66 5.23
CA VAL A 158 20.46 -0.64 4.89
C VAL A 158 21.71 -0.50 4.04
N VAL A 159 21.69 0.34 3.02
CA VAL A 159 22.85 0.61 2.16
C VAL A 159 23.99 1.24 2.95
N TRP A 160 23.69 2.12 3.91
CA TRP A 160 24.72 2.73 4.76
C TRP A 160 25.32 1.73 5.76
N GLY A 161 24.52 0.84 6.34
CA GLY A 161 24.97 -0.08 7.39
C GLY A 161 25.53 -1.41 6.88
N LYS A 162 25.01 -1.94 5.77
CA LYS A 162 25.41 -3.23 5.17
C LYS A 162 26.16 -3.10 3.83
N GLY A 163 26.30 -1.87 3.34
CA GLY A 163 26.81 -1.61 1.99
C GLY A 163 25.72 -1.71 0.92
N GLY A 164 26.01 -1.19 -0.26
CA GLY A 164 25.13 -1.34 -1.44
C GLY A 164 25.35 -2.69 -2.13
N PRO A 165 24.45 -3.05 -3.09
CA PRO A 165 24.69 -4.22 -3.94
C PRO A 165 26.04 -4.13 -4.66
N THR A 166 26.79 -5.22 -4.65
CA THR A 166 28.16 -5.28 -5.20
C THR A 166 28.18 -5.54 -6.70
N GLU A 167 27.13 -6.20 -7.20
CA GLU A 167 26.97 -6.44 -8.63
C GLU A 167 26.42 -5.19 -9.34
N GLY A 168 26.68 -5.10 -10.66
CA GLY A 168 26.19 -3.98 -11.46
C GLY A 168 24.66 -3.97 -11.56
N ALA A 169 24.07 -2.80 -11.76
CA ALA A 169 22.63 -2.68 -12.03
C ALA A 169 22.27 -3.38 -13.35
N VAL A 170 21.11 -4.04 -13.37
CA VAL A 170 20.61 -4.70 -14.58
C VAL A 170 19.82 -3.75 -15.50
N ALA A 171 19.24 -2.67 -14.97
CA ALA A 171 18.32 -1.80 -15.73
C ALA A 171 18.58 -0.30 -15.54
N LEU A 172 18.84 0.20 -14.32
CA LEU A 172 18.87 1.63 -14.02
C LEU A 172 20.29 2.23 -13.89
N GLY A 173 21.34 1.46 -14.19
CA GLY A 173 22.75 1.89 -14.17
C GLY A 173 23.36 2.03 -12.77
N ASN A 174 22.59 2.21 -11.71
CA ASN A 174 23.05 2.21 -10.33
C ASN A 174 22.29 1.17 -9.50
N PRO A 175 22.96 0.17 -8.92
CA PRO A 175 22.31 -0.94 -8.24
C PRO A 175 21.58 -0.53 -6.96
N SER A 176 22.07 0.48 -6.23
CA SER A 176 21.36 0.99 -5.04
C SER A 176 20.09 1.75 -5.40
N VAL A 177 20.10 2.49 -6.52
CA VAL A 177 18.89 3.18 -7.02
C VAL A 177 17.88 2.15 -7.53
N GLU A 178 18.34 1.09 -8.18
CA GLU A 178 17.49 0.00 -8.66
C GLU A 178 16.85 -0.77 -7.51
N LEU A 179 17.60 -1.09 -6.46
CA LEU A 179 17.08 -1.67 -5.23
C LEU A 179 16.03 -0.77 -4.58
N PHE A 180 16.33 0.55 -4.47
CA PHE A 180 15.36 1.53 -3.96
C PHE A 180 14.07 1.56 -4.79
N ALA A 181 14.18 1.61 -6.12
CA ALA A 181 13.02 1.62 -7.02
C ALA A 181 12.15 0.37 -6.83
N THR A 182 12.77 -0.80 -6.68
CA THR A 182 12.09 -2.07 -6.43
C THR A 182 11.35 -2.07 -5.10
N ILE A 183 12.02 -1.65 -4.03
CA ILE A 183 11.43 -1.60 -2.68
C ILE A 183 10.31 -0.55 -2.61
N ALA A 184 10.49 0.61 -3.26
CA ALA A 184 9.45 1.63 -3.35
C ALA A 184 8.22 1.13 -4.13
N ALA A 185 8.41 0.45 -5.26
CA ALA A 185 7.33 -0.14 -6.04
C ALA A 185 6.58 -1.22 -5.24
N THR A 186 7.29 -2.04 -4.48
CA THR A 186 6.71 -3.06 -3.59
C THR A 186 5.88 -2.41 -2.48
N CYS A 187 6.38 -1.34 -1.87
CA CYS A 187 5.68 -0.58 -0.83
C CYS A 187 4.40 0.06 -1.41
N VAL A 188 4.46 0.67 -2.59
CA VAL A 188 3.30 1.25 -3.29
C VAL A 188 2.26 0.18 -3.64
N ALA A 189 2.69 -0.95 -4.20
CA ALA A 189 1.77 -2.05 -4.53
C ALA A 189 1.09 -2.61 -3.27
N SER A 190 1.84 -2.70 -2.16
CA SER A 190 1.32 -3.13 -0.86
C SER A 190 0.39 -2.08 -0.22
N ALA A 191 0.62 -0.78 -0.44
CA ALA A 191 -0.32 0.26 -0.05
C ALA A 191 -1.64 0.15 -0.84
N ASN A 192 -1.60 -0.17 -2.12
CA ASN A 192 -2.79 -0.42 -2.92
C ASN A 192 -3.53 -1.69 -2.48
N LEU A 193 -2.81 -2.73 -2.06
CA LEU A 193 -3.39 -3.90 -1.41
C LEU A 193 -4.07 -3.52 -0.08
N GLY A 194 -3.44 -2.69 0.74
CA GLY A 194 -4.03 -2.18 1.98
C GLY A 194 -5.34 -1.41 1.74
N LEU A 195 -5.42 -0.58 0.69
CA LEU A 195 -6.67 0.07 0.26
C LEU A 195 -7.73 -0.97 -0.13
N LEU A 196 -7.34 -2.03 -0.83
CA LEU A 196 -8.26 -3.13 -1.18
C LEU A 196 -8.82 -3.80 0.08
N LEU A 197 -7.96 -4.16 1.02
CA LEU A 197 -8.37 -4.78 2.29
C LEU A 197 -9.30 -3.85 3.08
N SER A 198 -8.99 -2.55 3.12
CA SER A 198 -9.84 -1.52 3.74
C SER A 198 -11.21 -1.40 3.08
N ALA A 199 -11.27 -1.53 1.75
CA ALA A 199 -12.54 -1.50 1.00
C ALA A 199 -13.41 -2.75 1.26
N VAL A 200 -12.78 -3.91 1.49
CA VAL A 200 -13.47 -5.18 1.72
C VAL A 200 -13.90 -5.34 3.17
N ALA A 201 -13.15 -4.82 4.14
CA ALA A 201 -13.45 -4.91 5.56
C ALA A 201 -14.86 -4.34 5.86
N LYS A 202 -15.61 -5.03 6.72
CA LYS A 202 -16.98 -4.62 7.11
C LYS A 202 -16.99 -3.75 8.36
N SER A 203 -16.03 -3.96 9.27
CA SER A 203 -15.90 -3.21 10.52
C SER A 203 -14.42 -2.91 10.83
N ASN A 204 -14.17 -1.92 11.68
CA ASN A 204 -12.81 -1.57 12.13
C ASN A 204 -12.13 -2.72 12.89
N GLU A 205 -12.89 -3.57 13.54
CA GLU A 205 -12.39 -4.73 14.30
C GLU A 205 -11.75 -5.79 13.39
N GLN A 206 -12.21 -5.89 12.14
CA GLN A 206 -11.66 -6.83 11.15
C GLN A 206 -10.31 -6.41 10.57
N ILE A 207 -9.90 -5.15 10.77
CA ILE A 207 -8.68 -4.61 10.16
C ILE A 207 -7.44 -5.32 10.68
N MET A 208 -7.32 -5.50 12.00
CA MET A 208 -6.12 -6.13 12.58
C MET A 208 -5.94 -7.58 12.17
N PRO A 209 -6.97 -8.46 12.24
CA PRO A 209 -6.87 -9.79 11.71
C PRO A 209 -6.52 -9.83 10.21
N LEU A 210 -7.14 -8.97 9.40
CA LEU A 210 -6.85 -8.89 7.97
C LEU A 210 -5.40 -8.46 7.69
N LEU A 211 -4.88 -7.50 8.45
CA LEU A 211 -3.50 -7.05 8.33
C LEU A 211 -2.53 -8.19 8.62
N VAL A 212 -2.73 -8.91 9.72
CA VAL A 212 -1.87 -10.05 10.10
C VAL A 212 -1.89 -11.13 9.03
N VAL A 213 -3.07 -11.54 8.58
CA VAL A 213 -3.20 -12.56 7.52
C VAL A 213 -2.55 -12.10 6.23
N ALA A 214 -2.73 -10.83 5.85
CA ALA A 214 -2.12 -10.28 4.64
C ALA A 214 -0.59 -10.30 4.73
N ILE A 215 0.01 -9.86 5.85
CA ILE A 215 1.47 -9.84 6.01
C ILE A 215 2.03 -11.26 6.06
N MET A 216 1.41 -12.17 6.81
CA MET A 216 1.87 -13.56 6.89
C MET A 216 1.78 -14.26 5.54
N SER A 217 0.72 -14.05 4.77
CA SER A 217 0.61 -14.59 3.41
C SER A 217 1.68 -14.02 2.47
N GLN A 218 1.95 -12.72 2.54
CA GLN A 218 3.01 -12.07 1.77
C GLN A 218 4.40 -12.65 2.09
N LEU A 219 4.67 -12.90 3.37
CA LEU A 219 5.93 -13.49 3.83
C LEU A 219 6.14 -14.88 3.23
N VAL A 220 5.10 -15.73 3.28
CA VAL A 220 5.13 -17.11 2.74
C VAL A 220 5.26 -17.09 1.22
N PHE A 221 4.51 -16.23 0.54
CA PHE A 221 4.46 -16.19 -0.92
C PHE A 221 5.60 -15.37 -1.56
N SER A 222 6.44 -14.68 -0.79
CA SER A 222 7.57 -13.91 -1.32
C SER A 222 8.57 -14.76 -2.10
N GLY A 223 8.71 -16.03 -1.73
CA GLY A 223 9.70 -16.95 -2.31
C GLY A 223 11.07 -16.86 -1.64
N GLY A 224 11.33 -15.84 -0.83
CA GLY A 224 12.61 -15.63 -0.15
C GLY A 224 12.80 -16.51 1.09
N MET A 225 11.72 -16.74 1.86
CA MET A 225 11.77 -17.63 3.03
C MET A 225 11.36 -19.06 2.67
N VAL A 226 10.27 -19.20 1.92
CA VAL A 226 9.71 -20.49 1.54
C VAL A 226 9.81 -20.61 0.02
N PRO A 227 10.49 -21.65 -0.52
CA PRO A 227 10.51 -21.88 -1.96
C PRO A 227 9.10 -22.13 -2.48
N VAL A 228 8.61 -21.24 -3.34
CA VAL A 228 7.25 -21.34 -3.93
C VAL A 228 7.28 -21.93 -5.33
N THR A 229 8.41 -21.85 -6.01
CA THR A 229 8.61 -22.30 -7.39
C THR A 229 8.40 -23.82 -7.52
N ASN A 230 7.69 -24.24 -8.56
CA ASN A 230 7.33 -25.64 -8.86
C ASN A 230 6.41 -26.30 -7.81
N ARG A 231 5.75 -25.52 -6.95
CA ARG A 231 4.73 -26.04 -6.03
C ARG A 231 3.35 -25.67 -6.58
N VAL A 232 2.59 -26.67 -7.01
CA VAL A 232 1.33 -26.53 -7.79
C VAL A 232 0.38 -25.55 -7.17
N VAL A 233 0.15 -25.26 -6.03
CA VAL A 233 -0.81 -24.27 -5.50
C VAL A 233 -0.12 -22.97 -5.08
N LEU A 234 1.04 -23.08 -4.43
CA LEU A 234 1.76 -21.92 -3.90
C LEU A 234 2.29 -21.00 -5.01
N ASP A 235 2.77 -21.57 -6.11
CA ASP A 235 3.28 -20.79 -7.24
C ASP A 235 2.15 -19.90 -7.83
N GLN A 236 0.98 -20.48 -8.14
CA GLN A 236 -0.14 -19.72 -8.67
C GLN A 236 -0.66 -18.65 -7.69
N MET A 237 -0.78 -18.98 -6.41
CA MET A 237 -1.25 -18.01 -5.40
C MET A 237 -0.25 -16.87 -5.20
N SER A 238 1.05 -17.15 -5.30
CA SER A 238 2.10 -16.14 -5.14
C SER A 238 2.04 -15.03 -6.18
N TRP A 239 1.51 -15.30 -7.37
CA TRP A 239 1.37 -14.32 -8.46
C TRP A 239 0.51 -13.12 -8.08
N PHE A 240 -0.41 -13.28 -7.15
CA PHE A 240 -1.30 -12.22 -6.67
C PHE A 240 -0.72 -11.45 -5.48
N THR A 241 0.55 -11.64 -5.15
CA THR A 241 1.16 -10.99 -3.99
C THR A 241 2.30 -10.05 -4.40
N PRO A 242 2.29 -8.77 -3.96
CA PRO A 242 3.38 -7.83 -4.21
C PRO A 242 4.74 -8.33 -3.73
N ALA A 243 4.79 -9.03 -2.59
CA ALA A 243 6.04 -9.54 -2.03
C ALA A 243 6.77 -10.50 -2.98
N ARG A 244 6.05 -11.28 -3.77
CA ARG A 244 6.61 -12.20 -4.77
C ARG A 244 7.48 -11.47 -5.78
N TRP A 245 6.92 -10.44 -6.39
CA TRP A 245 7.55 -9.68 -7.46
C TRP A 245 8.58 -8.68 -6.93
N GLY A 246 8.32 -8.10 -5.76
CA GLY A 246 9.28 -7.25 -5.08
C GLY A 246 10.54 -8.01 -4.69
N PHE A 247 10.39 -9.22 -4.16
CA PHE A 247 11.54 -10.06 -3.84
C PHE A 247 12.27 -10.52 -5.10
N ALA A 248 11.55 -10.92 -6.15
CA ALA A 248 12.15 -11.35 -7.41
C ALA A 248 12.98 -10.24 -8.07
N ALA A 249 12.44 -9.02 -8.18
CA ALA A 249 13.17 -7.88 -8.71
C ALA A 249 14.39 -7.51 -7.85
N SER A 250 14.25 -7.53 -6.51
CA SER A 250 15.39 -7.28 -5.61
C SER A 250 16.48 -8.35 -5.75
N ALA A 251 16.09 -9.63 -5.85
CA ALA A 251 17.00 -10.75 -6.06
C ALA A 251 17.71 -10.68 -7.42
N SER A 252 17.01 -10.20 -8.45
CA SER A 252 17.58 -9.93 -9.77
C SER A 252 18.62 -8.82 -9.71
N THR A 253 18.36 -7.71 -8.99
CA THR A 253 19.30 -6.59 -8.83
C THR A 253 20.60 -7.01 -8.15
N VAL A 254 20.55 -7.85 -7.10
CA VAL A 254 21.74 -8.25 -6.33
C VAL A 254 22.41 -9.53 -6.87
N ASP A 255 21.88 -10.13 -7.95
CA ASP A 255 22.33 -11.43 -8.49
C ASP A 255 22.34 -12.55 -7.44
N LEU A 256 21.24 -12.67 -6.70
CA LEU A 256 21.14 -13.59 -5.58
C LEU A 256 21.47 -15.05 -5.94
N ILE A 257 21.17 -15.47 -7.19
CA ILE A 257 21.43 -16.83 -7.67
C ILE A 257 22.93 -17.16 -7.67
N ASN A 258 23.77 -16.21 -8.07
CA ASN A 258 25.22 -16.41 -8.16
C ASN A 258 25.93 -16.05 -6.84
N GLN A 259 25.37 -15.13 -6.07
CA GLN A 259 25.93 -14.72 -4.77
C GLN A 259 25.78 -15.79 -3.70
N VAL A 260 24.63 -16.48 -3.65
CA VAL A 260 24.39 -17.56 -2.68
C VAL A 260 24.34 -18.89 -3.40
N PRO A 261 25.49 -19.54 -3.64
CA PRO A 261 25.55 -20.81 -4.35
C PRO A 261 25.04 -21.98 -3.48
N GLY A 262 24.48 -22.97 -4.16
CA GLY A 262 24.16 -24.26 -3.54
C GLY A 262 22.69 -24.48 -3.18
N PRO A 263 22.38 -25.49 -2.35
CA PRO A 263 21.00 -25.90 -2.04
C PRO A 263 20.25 -24.92 -1.14
N LEU A 264 20.95 -23.94 -0.55
CA LEU A 264 20.39 -22.98 0.39
C LEU A 264 19.54 -21.89 -0.29
N THR A 265 19.76 -21.66 -1.61
CA THR A 265 19.00 -20.66 -2.36
C THR A 265 18.07 -21.36 -3.35
N PRO A 266 16.76 -21.20 -3.22
CA PRO A 266 15.84 -21.67 -4.24
C PRO A 266 16.16 -20.96 -5.56
N LYS A 267 16.47 -21.73 -6.61
CA LYS A 267 16.69 -21.17 -7.93
C LYS A 267 15.35 -20.88 -8.58
N ASP A 268 14.93 -19.62 -8.50
CA ASP A 268 13.73 -19.16 -9.18
C ASP A 268 14.08 -18.59 -10.57
N ARG A 269 13.24 -18.91 -11.55
CA ARG A 269 13.41 -18.40 -12.92
C ARG A 269 13.32 -16.87 -13.03
N TRP A 270 12.65 -16.21 -12.09
CA TRP A 270 12.43 -14.76 -12.07
C TRP A 270 13.61 -13.99 -11.43
N TRP A 271 14.53 -14.67 -10.72
CA TRP A 271 15.66 -14.03 -10.03
C TRP A 271 16.92 -13.88 -10.91
N LYS A 272 16.77 -14.09 -12.21
CA LYS A 272 17.90 -13.97 -13.13
C LYS A 272 18.39 -12.53 -13.17
N HIS A 273 19.71 -12.33 -13.06
CA HIS A 273 20.35 -11.02 -13.17
C HIS A 273 20.32 -10.51 -14.62
N GLN A 274 19.14 -10.05 -15.05
CA GLN A 274 18.85 -9.60 -16.42
C GLN A 274 17.80 -8.50 -16.39
N ALA A 275 18.00 -7.47 -17.25
CA ALA A 275 17.05 -6.37 -17.36
C ALA A 275 15.61 -6.83 -17.69
N SER A 276 15.47 -7.87 -18.53
CA SER A 276 14.16 -8.42 -18.89
C SER A 276 13.39 -8.99 -17.70
N SER A 277 14.09 -9.68 -16.77
CA SER A 277 13.49 -10.21 -15.55
C SER A 277 13.04 -9.07 -14.63
N TRP A 278 13.92 -8.11 -14.40
CA TRP A 278 13.62 -6.96 -13.55
C TRP A 278 12.44 -6.14 -14.07
N TRP A 279 12.40 -5.81 -15.38
CA TRP A 279 11.29 -5.07 -15.97
C TRP A 279 9.98 -5.86 -15.93
N PHE A 280 10.04 -7.18 -16.08
CA PHE A 280 8.87 -8.04 -15.94
C PHE A 280 8.30 -7.98 -14.51
N ASP A 281 9.16 -8.10 -13.50
CA ASP A 281 8.76 -8.06 -12.09
C ASP A 281 8.16 -6.68 -11.72
N MET A 282 8.76 -5.59 -12.21
CA MET A 282 8.23 -4.24 -12.04
C MET A 282 6.87 -4.04 -12.75
N ALA A 283 6.72 -4.62 -13.95
CA ALA A 283 5.45 -4.62 -14.66
C ALA A 283 4.37 -5.40 -13.91
N MET A 284 4.73 -6.50 -13.25
CA MET A 284 3.81 -7.27 -12.41
C MET A 284 3.37 -6.48 -11.17
N LEU A 285 4.28 -5.76 -10.50
CA LEU A 285 3.93 -4.87 -9.39
C LEU A 285 2.96 -3.76 -9.82
N LEU A 286 3.20 -3.16 -10.98
CA LEU A 286 2.30 -2.16 -11.56
C LEU A 286 0.94 -2.78 -11.92
N GLY A 287 0.93 -3.94 -12.58
CA GLY A 287 -0.28 -4.67 -12.94
C GLY A 287 -1.13 -5.03 -11.73
N LEU A 288 -0.52 -5.52 -10.66
CA LEU A 288 -1.20 -5.79 -9.40
C LEU A 288 -1.78 -4.51 -8.78
N SER A 289 -1.02 -3.41 -8.80
CA SER A 289 -1.52 -2.12 -8.31
C SER A 289 -2.77 -1.67 -9.07
N VAL A 290 -2.75 -1.76 -10.39
CA VAL A 290 -3.91 -1.42 -11.24
C VAL A 290 -5.10 -2.35 -10.95
N LEU A 291 -4.85 -3.65 -10.81
CA LEU A 291 -5.87 -4.64 -10.49
C LEU A 291 -6.53 -4.35 -9.12
N TYR A 292 -5.74 -4.09 -8.08
CA TYR A 292 -6.26 -3.76 -6.76
C TYR A 292 -7.08 -2.46 -6.78
N LEU A 293 -6.57 -1.42 -7.42
CA LEU A 293 -7.28 -0.13 -7.52
C LEU A 293 -8.55 -0.23 -8.36
N GLY A 294 -8.54 -1.04 -9.41
CA GLY A 294 -9.73 -1.35 -10.20
C GLY A 294 -10.82 -2.00 -9.35
N PHE A 295 -10.43 -2.97 -8.52
CA PHE A 295 -11.35 -3.66 -7.61
C PHE A 295 -11.84 -2.73 -6.49
N VAL A 296 -10.96 -1.89 -5.91
CA VAL A 296 -11.34 -0.86 -4.93
C VAL A 296 -12.38 0.07 -5.53
N ARG A 297 -12.11 0.62 -6.73
CA ARG A 297 -13.03 1.51 -7.43
C ARG A 297 -14.40 0.87 -7.66
N TRP A 298 -14.42 -0.38 -8.11
CA TRP A 298 -15.64 -1.15 -8.31
C TRP A 298 -16.43 -1.31 -7.00
N LYS A 299 -15.73 -1.62 -5.89
CA LYS A 299 -16.35 -1.87 -4.59
C LYS A 299 -16.94 -0.63 -3.92
N ILE A 300 -16.26 0.53 -4.05
CA ILE A 300 -16.67 1.80 -3.41
C ILE A 300 -17.63 2.62 -4.28
N ARG A 301 -17.85 2.24 -5.53
CA ARG A 301 -18.79 2.90 -6.43
C ARG A 301 -20.22 2.77 -5.86
N LEU A 302 -21.00 3.87 -5.90
CA LEU A 302 -22.44 3.79 -5.62
C LEU A 302 -23.06 2.79 -6.59
N LYS A 303 -23.75 1.79 -6.05
CA LYS A 303 -24.67 1.00 -6.85
C LYS A 303 -25.85 1.94 -7.13
N ALA A 304 -26.12 2.21 -8.41
CA ALA A 304 -27.38 2.79 -8.81
C ALA A 304 -28.49 1.86 -8.27
N ALA A 305 -29.35 2.43 -7.41
CA ALA A 305 -30.52 1.73 -6.87
C ALA A 305 -31.53 1.49 -7.99
#